data_b10ae8c5c9e2c59d480caef867e4a4ee
#
_entry.id   b10ae8c5c9e2c59d480caef867e4a4ee
#
_cell.length_a   1.000
_cell.length_b   1.000
_cell.length_c   1.000
_cell.angle_alpha   90.00
_cell.angle_beta   90.00
_cell.angle_gamma   90.00
#
_symmetry.space_group_name_H-M   'P 1'
#
loop_
_entity.id
_entity.type
_entity.pdbx_description
1 polymer ?
#
loop_
_entity_poly.entity_id
_entity_poly.type
_entity_poly.pdbx_seq_one_letter_code
_entity_poly.pdbx_strand_id
1 'polypeptide(L)'
;MNVLLDTHFLLWTVLQADRLREFPWLDAYRPWGISPVSFLEVQFLAEVGRLEVQQPDFSQAVAADPRFVIDEVPLVALMEKALPLSWTRDPFDRLLAAHSEARRVPFCTLNQRMRAKHRFLVEELRG
;
A
#
# COMPACT_ATOMS: atom_id res chain seq x y z
N MET A 1 -6.93 -5.37 10.37
CA MET A 1 -5.72 -4.85 9.68
C MET A 1 -4.97 -3.95 10.63
N ASN A 2 -3.67 -4.17 10.72
CA ASN A 2 -2.81 -3.43 11.66
C ASN A 2 -1.93 -2.39 10.97
N VAL A 3 -1.87 -2.44 9.66
CA VAL A 3 -1.06 -1.57 8.81
C VAL A 3 -1.66 -1.58 7.42
N LEU A 4 -1.45 -0.51 6.67
CA LEU A 4 -1.70 -0.51 5.22
C LEU A 4 -0.35 -0.54 4.51
N LEU A 5 -0.15 -1.52 3.63
CA LEU A 5 1.08 -1.59 2.83
C LEU A 5 0.95 -0.72 1.59
N ASP A 6 2.02 -0.02 1.22
CA ASP A 6 2.07 0.55 -0.11
C ASP A 6 2.34 -0.55 -1.16
N THR A 7 2.24 -0.19 -2.41
CA THR A 7 2.32 -1.15 -3.51
C THR A 7 3.67 -1.86 -3.57
N HIS A 8 4.78 -1.19 -3.24
CA HIS A 8 6.10 -1.82 -3.26
C HIS A 8 6.25 -2.85 -2.16
N PHE A 9 5.79 -2.55 -0.94
CA PHE A 9 5.79 -3.56 0.13
C PHE A 9 4.90 -4.74 -0.21
N LEU A 10 3.73 -4.50 -0.82
CA LEU A 10 2.88 -5.60 -1.29
C LEU A 10 3.64 -6.48 -2.29
N LEU A 11 4.29 -5.88 -3.27
CA LEU A 11 5.06 -6.62 -4.27
C LEU A 11 6.17 -7.43 -3.61
N TRP A 12 6.94 -6.84 -2.69
CA TRP A 12 8.03 -7.54 -2.02
C TRP A 12 7.53 -8.73 -1.21
N THR A 13 6.38 -8.59 -0.53
CA THR A 13 5.82 -9.70 0.26
C THR A 13 5.31 -10.83 -0.63
N VAL A 14 4.64 -10.52 -1.74
CA VAL A 14 4.13 -11.53 -2.67
C VAL A 14 5.27 -12.23 -3.40
N LEU A 15 6.26 -11.48 -3.84
CA LEU A 15 7.40 -12.00 -4.61
C LEU A 15 8.53 -12.54 -3.73
N GLN A 16 8.38 -12.48 -2.41
CA GLN A 16 9.38 -12.92 -1.43
C GLN A 16 10.76 -12.31 -1.71
N ALA A 17 10.77 -10.99 -1.96
CA ALA A 17 11.99 -10.28 -2.31
C ALA A 17 12.99 -10.26 -1.15
N ASP A 18 14.29 -10.37 -1.47
CA ASP A 18 15.37 -10.31 -0.48
C ASP A 18 15.35 -9.01 0.33
N ARG A 19 14.81 -7.95 -0.24
CA ARG A 19 14.70 -6.66 0.43
C ARG A 19 13.91 -6.73 1.73
N LEU A 20 13.00 -7.71 1.88
CA LEU A 20 12.25 -7.89 3.12
C LEU A 20 13.14 -8.12 4.33
N ARG A 21 14.37 -8.61 4.14
CA ARG A 21 15.32 -8.80 5.24
C ARG A 21 15.69 -7.50 5.94
N GLU A 22 15.51 -6.37 5.28
CA GLU A 22 15.74 -5.05 5.87
C GLU A 22 14.63 -4.63 6.84
N PHE A 23 13.50 -5.35 6.83
CA PHE A 23 12.30 -4.99 7.59
C PHE A 23 11.80 -6.18 8.42
N PRO A 24 12.63 -6.71 9.36
CA PRO A 24 12.21 -7.90 10.14
C PRO A 24 10.99 -7.65 11.03
N TRP A 25 10.72 -6.40 11.35
CA TRP A 25 9.56 -5.98 12.15
C TRP A 25 8.23 -6.12 11.39
N LEU A 26 8.26 -6.28 10.07
CA LEU A 26 7.05 -6.27 9.25
C LEU A 26 6.06 -7.37 9.64
N ASP A 27 6.57 -8.55 9.99
CA ASP A 27 5.71 -9.68 10.39
C ASP A 27 4.86 -9.38 11.62
N ALA A 28 5.34 -8.53 12.52
CA ALA A 28 4.59 -8.15 13.72
C ALA A 28 3.34 -7.33 13.41
N TYR A 29 3.25 -6.77 12.20
CA TYR A 29 2.10 -5.98 11.76
C TYR A 29 1.01 -6.80 11.06
N ARG A 30 1.17 -8.11 10.94
CA ARG A 30 0.12 -8.95 10.33
C ARG A 30 -1.17 -8.88 11.14
N PRO A 31 -2.35 -8.95 10.49
CA PRO A 31 -2.57 -9.04 9.05
C PRO A 31 -2.34 -7.70 8.36
N TRP A 32 -1.71 -7.77 7.20
CA TRP A 32 -1.39 -6.58 6.40
C TRP A 32 -2.59 -6.14 5.58
N GLY A 33 -2.93 -4.85 5.67
CA GLY A 33 -4.00 -4.27 4.86
C GLY A 33 -3.52 -3.91 3.47
N ILE A 34 -4.35 -4.20 2.48
CA ILE A 34 -4.12 -3.89 1.08
C ILE A 34 -5.28 -3.07 0.56
N SER A 35 -4.97 -1.94 -0.06
CA SER A 35 -5.97 -1.16 -0.78
C SER A 35 -6.18 -1.75 -2.18
N PRO A 36 -7.42 -1.84 -2.68
CA PRO A 36 -7.65 -2.18 -4.09
C PRO A 36 -6.93 -1.27 -5.08
N VAL A 37 -6.61 -0.05 -4.69
CA VAL A 37 -5.82 0.89 -5.49
C VAL A 37 -4.47 0.28 -5.89
N SER A 38 -3.85 -0.50 -5.02
CA SER A 38 -2.56 -1.15 -5.31
C SER A 38 -2.66 -2.11 -6.49
N PHE A 39 -3.81 -2.76 -6.70
CA PHE A 39 -3.98 -3.65 -7.85
C PHE A 39 -3.93 -2.88 -9.17
N LEU A 40 -4.53 -1.69 -9.20
CA LEU A 40 -4.46 -0.84 -10.40
C LEU A 40 -3.03 -0.33 -10.62
N GLU A 41 -2.33 0.02 -9.56
CA GLU A 41 -0.94 0.47 -9.67
C GLU A 41 -0.03 -0.66 -10.18
N VAL A 42 -0.22 -1.88 -9.68
CA VAL A 42 0.52 -3.06 -10.19
C VAL A 42 0.26 -3.25 -11.67
N GLN A 43 -1.00 -3.16 -12.10
CA GLN A 43 -1.35 -3.27 -13.52
C GLN A 43 -0.70 -2.16 -14.35
N PHE A 44 -0.72 -0.93 -13.84
CA PHE A 44 -0.05 0.20 -14.49
C PHE A 44 1.45 -0.06 -14.65
N LEU A 45 2.12 -0.52 -13.59
CA LEU A 45 3.54 -0.81 -13.64
C LEU A 45 3.87 -1.92 -14.64
N ALA A 46 3.00 -2.93 -14.76
CA ALA A 46 3.15 -3.98 -15.74
C ALA A 46 3.00 -3.44 -17.17
N GLU A 47 2.03 -2.56 -17.39
CA GLU A 47 1.76 -1.99 -18.72
C GLU A 47 2.89 -1.07 -19.19
N VAL A 48 3.57 -0.37 -18.28
CA VAL A 48 4.72 0.46 -18.63
C VAL A 48 6.03 -0.32 -18.62
N GLY A 49 5.99 -1.63 -18.48
CA GLY A 49 7.15 -2.50 -18.61
C GLY A 49 8.06 -2.58 -17.38
N ARG A 50 7.59 -2.11 -16.22
CA ARG A 50 8.39 -2.12 -14.98
C ARG A 50 8.23 -3.39 -14.16
N LEU A 51 7.21 -4.20 -14.43
CA LEU A 51 6.92 -5.45 -13.74
C LEU A 51 6.47 -6.50 -14.73
N GLU A 52 6.77 -7.77 -14.41
CA GLU A 52 6.24 -8.93 -15.10
C GLU A 52 5.23 -9.64 -14.21
N VAL A 53 4.05 -9.03 -14.06
CA VAL A 53 2.96 -9.54 -13.24
C VAL A 53 1.71 -9.60 -14.08
N GLN A 54 0.91 -10.65 -13.91
CA GLN A 54 -0.33 -10.84 -14.67
C GLN A 54 -1.54 -10.74 -13.75
N GLN A 55 -2.47 -9.86 -14.12
CA GLN A 55 -3.80 -9.82 -13.52
C GLN A 55 -4.76 -10.66 -14.38
N PRO A 56 -5.75 -11.35 -13.79
CA PRO A 56 -6.15 -11.27 -12.39
C PRO A 56 -5.39 -12.19 -11.41
N ASP A 57 -4.40 -12.94 -11.88
CA ASP A 57 -3.69 -13.94 -11.07
C ASP A 57 -3.07 -13.32 -9.81
N PHE A 58 -2.46 -12.15 -9.95
CA PHE A 58 -1.82 -11.46 -8.82
C PHE A 58 -2.83 -11.09 -7.74
N SER A 59 -3.94 -10.43 -8.13
CA SER A 59 -4.95 -10.01 -7.16
C SER A 59 -5.67 -11.20 -6.52
N GLN A 60 -5.86 -12.30 -7.27
CA GLN A 60 -6.44 -13.53 -6.73
C GLN A 60 -5.50 -14.18 -5.72
N ALA A 61 -4.20 -14.19 -5.98
CA ALA A 61 -3.20 -14.74 -5.06
C ALA A 61 -3.19 -13.94 -3.75
N VAL A 62 -3.28 -12.62 -3.82
CA VAL A 62 -3.35 -11.76 -2.63
C VAL A 62 -4.63 -12.05 -1.85
N ALA A 63 -5.77 -12.16 -2.53
CA ALA A 63 -7.06 -12.43 -1.89
C ALA A 63 -7.08 -13.79 -1.17
N ALA A 64 -6.36 -14.77 -1.69
CA ALA A 64 -6.30 -16.11 -1.11
C ALA A 64 -5.26 -16.25 0.01
N ASP A 65 -4.37 -15.27 0.18
CA ASP A 65 -3.28 -15.34 1.15
C ASP A 65 -3.74 -14.79 2.50
N PRO A 66 -3.70 -15.61 3.57
CA PRO A 66 -4.21 -15.19 4.89
C PRO A 66 -3.37 -14.10 5.56
N ARG A 67 -2.17 -13.79 5.05
CA ARG A 67 -1.36 -12.69 5.58
C ARG A 67 -1.96 -11.32 5.25
N PHE A 68 -2.81 -11.24 4.22
CA PHE A 68 -3.37 -9.99 3.72
C PHE A 68 -4.86 -9.85 4.03
N VAL A 69 -5.28 -8.62 4.23
CA VAL A 69 -6.70 -8.22 4.28
C VAL A 69 -6.89 -7.16 3.21
N ILE A 70 -7.71 -7.45 2.21
CA ILE A 70 -8.11 -6.44 1.23
C ILE A 70 -9.19 -5.58 1.87
N ASP A 71 -8.90 -4.31 2.09
CA ASP A 71 -9.80 -3.40 2.79
C ASP A 71 -10.42 -2.41 1.81
N GLU A 72 -11.74 -2.32 1.82
CA GLU A 72 -12.48 -1.43 0.94
C GLU A 72 -13.01 -0.23 1.71
N VAL A 73 -12.46 0.95 1.44
CA VAL A 73 -13.05 2.21 1.86
C VAL A 73 -14.11 2.60 0.83
N PRO A 74 -15.33 2.97 1.22
CA PRO A 74 -16.31 3.47 0.25
C PRO A 74 -15.71 4.58 -0.60
N LEU A 75 -15.93 4.51 -1.91
CA LEU A 75 -15.21 5.36 -2.87
C LEU A 75 -15.39 6.84 -2.59
N VAL A 76 -16.59 7.27 -2.24
CA VAL A 76 -16.85 8.69 -1.91
C VAL A 76 -16.03 9.12 -0.70
N ALA A 77 -16.00 8.31 0.35
CA ALA A 77 -15.23 8.61 1.55
C ALA A 77 -13.72 8.66 1.25
N LEU A 78 -13.24 7.74 0.40
CA LEU A 78 -11.85 7.74 -0.03
C LEU A 78 -11.50 9.02 -0.79
N MET A 79 -12.36 9.44 -1.71
CA MET A 79 -12.15 10.69 -2.46
C MET A 79 -12.15 11.91 -1.55
N GLU A 80 -13.07 11.98 -0.60
CA GLU A 80 -13.11 13.08 0.37
C GLU A 80 -11.79 13.21 1.15
N LYS A 81 -11.17 12.10 1.51
CA LYS A 81 -9.87 12.10 2.19
C LYS A 81 -8.72 12.44 1.24
N ALA A 82 -8.84 12.09 -0.03
CA ALA A 82 -7.79 12.33 -1.03
C ALA A 82 -7.73 13.79 -1.48
N LEU A 83 -8.88 14.47 -1.59
CA LEU A 83 -8.95 15.82 -2.14
C LEU A 83 -8.02 16.83 -1.46
N PRO A 84 -7.91 16.88 -0.12
CA PRO A 84 -7.02 17.84 0.53
C PRO A 84 -5.53 17.47 0.51
N LEU A 85 -5.15 16.26 0.07
CA LEU A 85 -3.76 15.80 0.13
C LEU A 85 -2.94 16.33 -1.05
N SER A 86 -2.89 17.64 -1.19
CA SER A 86 -2.25 18.31 -2.34
C SER A 86 -0.73 18.27 -2.32
N TRP A 87 -0.13 17.75 -1.25
CA TRP A 87 1.33 17.59 -1.16
C TRP A 87 1.86 16.50 -2.10
N THR A 88 1.00 15.66 -2.68
CA THR A 88 1.35 14.73 -3.75
C THR A 88 0.33 14.83 -4.87
N ARG A 89 0.79 14.71 -6.13
CA ARG A 89 -0.07 14.69 -7.31
C ARG A 89 -0.10 13.35 -8.01
N ASP A 90 0.73 12.41 -7.56
CA ASP A 90 0.64 11.03 -8.02
C ASP A 90 -0.68 10.45 -7.52
N PRO A 91 -1.60 10.03 -8.41
CA PRO A 91 -2.93 9.59 -7.98
C PRO A 91 -2.89 8.31 -7.14
N PHE A 92 -1.95 7.41 -7.39
CA PHE A 92 -1.82 6.20 -6.58
C PHE A 92 -1.36 6.53 -5.16
N ASP A 93 -0.29 7.30 -5.02
CA ASP A 93 0.21 7.72 -3.71
C ASP A 93 -0.85 8.48 -2.93
N ARG A 94 -1.56 9.37 -3.61
CA ARG A 94 -2.60 10.19 -3.01
C ARG A 94 -3.75 9.34 -2.47
N LEU A 95 -4.19 8.35 -3.24
CA LEU A 95 -5.27 7.45 -2.82
C LEU A 95 -4.83 6.50 -1.71
N LEU A 96 -3.59 6.03 -1.73
CA LEU A 96 -3.07 5.17 -0.65
C LEU A 96 -2.96 5.95 0.67
N ALA A 97 -2.45 7.18 0.62
CA ALA A 97 -2.40 8.04 1.80
C ALA A 97 -3.81 8.32 2.33
N ALA A 98 -4.76 8.58 1.43
CA ALA A 98 -6.16 8.80 1.79
C ALA A 98 -6.77 7.57 2.45
N HIS A 99 -6.45 6.37 1.98
CA HIS A 99 -6.93 5.12 2.56
C HIS A 99 -6.42 4.97 4.00
N SER A 100 -5.14 5.19 4.22
CA SER A 100 -4.54 5.17 5.55
C SER A 100 -5.24 6.18 6.47
N GLU A 101 -5.50 7.39 6.00
CA GLU A 101 -6.21 8.40 6.79
C GLU A 101 -7.64 8.00 7.10
N ALA A 102 -8.37 7.48 6.11
CA ALA A 102 -9.78 7.09 6.30
C ALA A 102 -9.92 6.02 7.38
N ARG A 103 -8.98 5.09 7.45
CA ARG A 103 -8.98 4.02 8.46
C ARG A 103 -8.18 4.38 9.72
N ARG A 104 -7.40 5.46 9.70
CA ARG A 104 -6.51 5.88 10.78
C ARG A 104 -5.55 4.74 11.17
N VAL A 105 -5.00 4.07 10.16
CA VAL A 105 -4.03 2.98 10.34
C VAL A 105 -2.66 3.41 9.84
N PRO A 106 -1.58 2.92 10.45
CA PRO A 106 -0.23 3.27 9.99
C PRO A 106 -0.02 2.81 8.55
N PHE A 107 0.66 3.66 7.77
CA PHE A 107 1.04 3.37 6.40
C PHE A 107 2.49 2.91 6.37
N CYS A 108 2.76 1.83 5.64
CA CYS A 108 4.09 1.26 5.48
C CYS A 108 4.62 1.61 4.09
N THR A 109 5.53 2.57 4.01
CA THR A 109 6.07 3.08 2.76
C THR A 109 7.50 3.57 2.91
N LEU A 110 8.31 3.41 1.86
CA LEU A 110 9.62 4.02 1.76
C LEU A 110 9.63 5.30 0.92
N ASN A 111 8.49 5.69 0.36
CA ASN A 111 8.40 6.93 -0.42
C ASN A 111 8.74 8.12 0.47
N GLN A 112 9.77 8.88 0.08
CA GLN A 112 10.29 9.96 0.92
C GLN A 112 9.26 11.08 1.14
N ARG A 113 8.48 11.42 0.12
CA ARG A 113 7.45 12.46 0.23
C ARG A 113 6.36 12.04 1.21
N MET A 114 5.90 10.78 1.12
CA MET A 114 4.92 10.28 2.07
C MET A 114 5.47 10.22 3.48
N ARG A 115 6.71 9.79 3.66
CA ARG A 115 7.34 9.76 4.99
C ARG A 115 7.47 11.16 5.58
N ALA A 116 7.66 12.17 4.74
CA ALA A 116 7.79 13.55 5.20
C ALA A 116 6.44 14.22 5.51
N LYS A 117 5.37 13.81 4.82
CA LYS A 117 4.09 14.56 4.83
C LYS A 117 2.92 13.80 5.46
N HIS A 118 2.89 12.47 5.33
CA HIS A 118 1.78 11.68 5.85
C HIS A 118 1.91 11.49 7.37
N ARG A 119 0.80 11.65 8.08
CA ARG A 119 0.84 11.65 9.55
C ARG A 119 0.75 10.25 10.18
N PHE A 120 0.21 9.26 9.46
CA PHE A 120 0.07 7.89 9.97
C PHE A 120 1.12 7.00 9.33
N LEU A 121 2.27 6.85 9.98
CA LEU A 121 3.35 5.98 9.51
C LEU A 121 3.63 4.90 10.54
N VAL A 122 4.09 3.73 10.08
CA VAL A 122 4.63 2.75 11.01
C VAL A 122 5.81 3.38 11.76
N GLU A 123 5.95 3.03 13.03
CA GLU A 123 6.94 3.67 13.89
C GLU A 123 8.36 3.52 13.34
N GLU A 124 8.69 2.34 12.82
CA GLU A 124 10.01 2.02 12.29
C GLU A 124 10.42 2.87 11.09
N LEU A 125 9.45 3.47 10.39
CA LEU A 125 9.70 4.29 9.21
C LEU A 125 9.48 5.79 9.46
N ARG A 126 9.17 6.17 10.68
CA ARG A 126 9.11 7.58 11.06
C ARG A 126 10.53 8.14 11.08
N GLY A 127 10.64 9.32 10.64
CA GLY A 127 11.96 9.85 10.66
C GLY A 127 12.18 11.12 10.10
#